data_3786936fa7ea5c73ccfb4741cda2de8f
#
_entry.id   3786936fa7ea5c73ccfb4741cda2de8f
#
_cell.length_a   1.000
_cell.length_b   1.000
_cell.length_c   1.000
_cell.angle_alpha   90.00
_cell.angle_beta   90.00
_cell.angle_gamma   90.00
#
_symmetry.space_group_name_H-M   'P 1'
#
loop_
_entity.id
_entity.type
_entity.pdbx_description
1 polymer ?
#
loop_
_entity_poly.entity_id
_entity_poly.type
_entity_poly.pdbx_seq_one_letter_code
_entity_poly.pdbx_strand_id
1 'polypeptide(L)'
;MLLEYDCRKRGVRDRVQVDLYAAEPAPMGVTGPVVSAAVRQMVEHKGIKYHPEHQVTSVDAKARRIAFANDRHAEFDLLAYVPPHRAPAVVREAGLVAESGWVPVDRNTLETKFPGVYAIGDVTGIPLKMGKPLPKAGVFAHLQAEVVAHNIARAVTGKGAPARFEGYGECFIETGDGRAGFGKGNFYAEPTPQIALKSAGYRWHIGKVFFEKTWLRRWF
;
A
#
# COMPACT_ATOMS: atom_id res chain seq x y z
N MET A 1 8.30 -6.76 -10.60
CA MET A 1 8.36 -8.23 -10.72
C MET A 1 7.43 -8.78 -11.78
N LEU A 2 6.12 -8.44 -11.82
CA LEU A 2 5.21 -8.94 -12.89
C LEU A 2 5.59 -8.48 -14.29
N LEU A 3 6.02 -7.22 -14.46
CA LEU A 3 6.52 -6.71 -15.74
C LEU A 3 7.76 -7.49 -16.22
N GLU A 4 8.69 -7.76 -15.31
CA GLU A 4 9.88 -8.57 -15.61
C GLU A 4 9.48 -9.99 -16.05
N TYR A 5 8.52 -10.61 -15.35
CA TYR A 5 7.98 -11.91 -15.72
C TYR A 5 7.33 -11.89 -17.12
N ASP A 6 6.55 -10.86 -17.44
CA ASP A 6 5.95 -10.72 -18.78
C ASP A 6 7.01 -10.56 -19.87
N CYS A 7 8.07 -9.79 -19.63
CA CYS A 7 9.21 -9.68 -20.55
C CYS A 7 9.90 -11.03 -20.78
N ARG A 8 10.10 -11.84 -19.73
CA ARG A 8 10.64 -13.21 -19.89
C ARG A 8 9.70 -14.11 -20.70
N LYS A 9 8.41 -14.07 -20.39
CA LYS A 9 7.39 -14.86 -21.08
C LYS A 9 7.32 -14.53 -22.57
N ARG A 10 7.58 -13.27 -22.92
CA ARG A 10 7.63 -12.80 -24.33
C ARG A 10 9.00 -13.02 -25.01
N GLY A 11 10.00 -13.54 -24.31
CA GLY A 11 11.35 -13.71 -24.86
C GLY A 11 12.09 -12.40 -25.17
N VAL A 12 11.74 -11.32 -24.47
CA VAL A 12 12.34 -9.98 -24.71
C VAL A 12 13.14 -9.47 -23.50
N ARG A 13 13.27 -10.26 -22.43
CA ARG A 13 13.88 -9.83 -21.17
C ARG A 13 15.31 -9.30 -21.35
N ASP A 14 16.09 -9.92 -22.20
CA ASP A 14 17.50 -9.54 -22.44
C ASP A 14 17.65 -8.21 -23.18
N ARG A 15 16.57 -7.73 -23.79
CA ARG A 15 16.52 -6.44 -24.50
C ARG A 15 15.93 -5.32 -23.66
N VAL A 16 15.49 -5.62 -22.43
CA VAL A 16 14.78 -4.68 -21.55
C VAL A 16 15.53 -4.52 -20.24
N GLN A 17 15.95 -3.31 -19.92
CA GLN A 17 16.39 -2.95 -18.58
C GLN A 17 15.17 -2.52 -17.77
N VAL A 18 15.03 -3.06 -16.55
CA VAL A 18 13.96 -2.69 -15.64
C VAL A 18 14.57 -2.03 -14.41
N ASP A 19 14.20 -0.78 -14.18
CA ASP A 19 14.63 0.02 -13.04
C ASP A 19 13.42 0.38 -12.18
N LEU A 20 13.54 0.29 -10.86
CA LEU A 20 12.53 0.67 -9.88
C LEU A 20 13.09 1.81 -9.02
N TYR A 21 12.51 3.00 -9.16
CA TYR A 21 12.84 4.18 -8.38
C TYR A 21 11.82 4.37 -7.26
N ALA A 22 12.28 4.59 -6.04
CA ALA A 22 11.44 4.82 -4.87
C ALA A 22 11.92 6.04 -4.09
N ALA A 23 10.98 6.83 -3.56
CA ALA A 23 11.31 7.99 -2.72
C ALA A 23 11.88 7.56 -1.37
N GLU A 24 11.44 6.41 -0.87
CA GLU A 24 11.85 5.87 0.42
C GLU A 24 13.24 5.21 0.33
N PRO A 25 13.98 5.11 1.47
CA PRO A 25 15.27 4.45 1.52
C PRO A 25 15.19 2.93 1.32
N ALA A 26 14.01 2.34 1.52
CA ALA A 26 13.79 0.90 1.34
C ALA A 26 12.33 0.58 1.06
N PRO A 27 12.02 -0.50 0.31
CA PRO A 27 10.65 -0.86 -0.03
C PRO A 27 9.87 -1.29 1.22
N MET A 28 8.60 -0.90 1.30
CA MET A 28 7.71 -1.28 2.41
C MET A 28 8.28 -0.97 3.80
N GLY A 29 8.98 0.16 3.96
CA GLY A 29 9.72 0.48 5.19
C GLY A 29 8.89 0.53 6.47
N VAL A 30 7.56 0.60 6.38
CA VAL A 30 6.63 0.51 7.52
C VAL A 30 6.57 -0.91 8.11
N THR A 31 6.95 -1.93 7.36
CA THR A 31 6.92 -3.33 7.82
C THR A 31 8.16 -3.75 8.61
N GLY A 32 9.08 -2.81 8.80
CA GLY A 32 10.34 -3.05 9.50
C GLY A 32 11.49 -3.50 8.59
N PRO A 33 12.73 -3.45 9.08
CA PRO A 33 13.94 -3.64 8.27
C PRO A 33 14.06 -5.05 7.68
N VAL A 34 13.64 -6.08 8.41
CA VAL A 34 13.76 -7.48 7.96
C VAL A 34 12.85 -7.75 6.74
N VAL A 35 11.58 -7.36 6.83
CA VAL A 35 10.63 -7.52 5.71
C VAL A 35 11.03 -6.64 4.53
N SER A 36 11.43 -5.41 4.80
CA SER A 36 11.90 -4.47 3.79
C SER A 36 13.10 -5.01 3.01
N ALA A 37 14.10 -5.55 3.69
CA ALA A 37 15.28 -6.20 3.06
C ALA A 37 14.87 -7.42 2.22
N ALA A 38 13.97 -8.26 2.73
CA ALA A 38 13.49 -9.42 1.99
C ALA A 38 12.75 -9.03 0.70
N VAL A 39 11.92 -7.99 0.74
CA VAL A 39 11.23 -7.48 -0.46
C VAL A 39 12.22 -6.89 -1.45
N ARG A 40 13.23 -6.15 -0.99
CA ARG A 40 14.30 -5.64 -1.86
C ARG A 40 15.04 -6.78 -2.56
N GLN A 41 15.41 -7.82 -1.83
CA GLN A 41 16.04 -9.01 -2.40
C GLN A 41 15.15 -9.69 -3.46
N MET A 42 13.83 -9.78 -3.24
CA MET A 42 12.90 -10.32 -4.23
C MET A 42 12.93 -9.52 -5.54
N VAL A 43 13.04 -8.21 -5.47
CA VAL A 43 13.12 -7.30 -6.63
C VAL A 43 14.46 -7.49 -7.35
N GLU A 44 15.57 -7.39 -6.62
CA GLU A 44 16.93 -7.46 -7.17
C GLU A 44 17.24 -8.84 -7.76
N HIS A 45 16.72 -9.93 -7.16
CA HIS A 45 16.87 -11.30 -7.67
C HIS A 45 16.23 -11.53 -9.04
N LYS A 46 15.29 -10.65 -9.43
CA LYS A 46 14.67 -10.63 -10.77
C LYS A 46 15.47 -9.78 -11.77
N GLY A 47 16.68 -9.35 -11.42
CA GLY A 47 17.48 -8.45 -12.26
C GLY A 47 16.86 -7.07 -12.44
N ILE A 48 16.01 -6.64 -11.50
CA ILE A 48 15.45 -5.29 -11.45
C ILE A 48 16.39 -4.44 -10.60
N LYS A 49 16.88 -3.31 -11.15
CA LYS A 49 17.70 -2.38 -10.38
C LYS A 49 16.80 -1.55 -9.45
N TYR A 50 17.08 -1.60 -8.15
CA TYR A 50 16.35 -0.81 -7.16
C TYR A 50 17.12 0.46 -6.78
N HIS A 51 16.50 1.61 -6.97
CA HIS A 51 17.07 2.94 -6.70
C HIS A 51 16.28 3.62 -5.56
N PRO A 52 16.75 3.55 -4.31
CA PRO A 52 16.13 4.25 -3.19
C PRO A 52 16.39 5.75 -3.25
N GLU A 53 15.64 6.53 -2.47
CA GLU A 53 15.81 7.99 -2.28
C GLU A 53 15.76 8.80 -3.59
N HIS A 54 14.92 8.34 -4.51
CA HIS A 54 14.65 8.97 -5.79
C HIS A 54 13.21 9.51 -5.85
N GLN A 55 12.93 10.56 -5.06
CA GLN A 55 11.65 11.26 -5.12
C GLN A 55 11.51 11.96 -6.48
N VAL A 56 10.53 11.56 -7.27
CA VAL A 56 10.25 12.21 -8.57
C VAL A 56 9.77 13.65 -8.35
N THR A 57 10.39 14.61 -9.03
CA THR A 57 10.02 16.02 -9.02
C THR A 57 9.36 16.46 -10.33
N SER A 58 9.77 15.90 -11.46
CA SER A 58 9.14 16.18 -12.74
C SER A 58 9.25 15.01 -13.72
N VAL A 59 8.31 14.97 -14.67
CA VAL A 59 8.31 14.02 -15.79
C VAL A 59 8.17 14.82 -17.08
N ASP A 60 9.16 14.73 -17.96
CA ASP A 60 9.11 15.22 -19.34
C ASP A 60 8.81 14.04 -20.28
N ALA A 61 7.55 13.93 -20.67
CA ALA A 61 7.09 12.84 -21.55
C ALA A 61 7.65 12.97 -22.98
N LYS A 62 7.96 14.20 -23.45
CA LYS A 62 8.52 14.40 -24.80
C LYS A 62 9.99 14.00 -24.86
N ALA A 63 10.76 14.42 -23.87
CA ALA A 63 12.15 14.04 -23.71
C ALA A 63 12.33 12.61 -23.15
N ARG A 64 11.25 11.93 -22.73
CA ARG A 64 11.28 10.64 -22.04
C ARG A 64 12.21 10.63 -20.83
N ARG A 65 12.12 11.65 -20.00
CA ARG A 65 13.04 11.88 -18.90
C ARG A 65 12.27 12.15 -17.60
N ILE A 66 12.76 11.57 -16.51
CA ILE A 66 12.32 11.89 -15.14
C ILE A 66 13.45 12.56 -14.38
N ALA A 67 13.11 13.55 -13.56
CA ALA A 67 14.03 14.19 -12.64
C ALA A 67 13.64 13.87 -11.18
N PHE A 68 14.66 13.84 -10.32
CA PHE A 68 14.52 13.50 -8.92
C PHE A 68 15.00 14.64 -8.02
N ALA A 69 14.53 14.66 -6.77
CA ALA A 69 14.88 15.67 -5.77
C ALA A 69 16.37 15.65 -5.37
N ASN A 70 17.09 14.58 -5.68
CA ASN A 70 18.53 14.42 -5.44
C ASN A 70 19.39 14.86 -6.64
N ASP A 71 18.86 15.73 -7.51
CA ASP A 71 19.49 16.27 -8.72
C ASP A 71 19.87 15.23 -9.78
N ARG A 72 19.41 13.97 -9.59
CA ARG A 72 19.56 12.92 -10.60
C ARG A 72 18.41 12.94 -11.59
N HIS A 73 18.62 12.26 -12.70
CA HIS A 73 17.59 12.02 -13.71
C HIS A 73 17.75 10.63 -14.30
N ALA A 74 16.70 10.14 -14.95
CA ALA A 74 16.73 8.91 -15.73
C ALA A 74 15.93 9.08 -17.02
N GLU A 75 16.32 8.36 -18.05
CA GLU A 75 15.58 8.26 -19.31
C GLU A 75 14.77 6.96 -19.32
N PHE A 76 13.69 6.93 -20.11
CA PHE A 76 12.81 5.77 -20.20
C PHE A 76 12.20 5.64 -21.59
N ASP A 77 11.99 4.42 -22.04
CA ASP A 77 11.13 4.11 -23.18
C ASP A 77 9.69 3.87 -22.75
N LEU A 78 9.51 3.27 -21.58
CA LEU A 78 8.23 3.04 -20.91
C LEU A 78 8.32 3.45 -19.45
N LEU A 79 7.43 4.33 -19.02
CA LEU A 79 7.31 4.74 -17.62
C LEU A 79 6.00 4.23 -17.02
N ALA A 80 6.10 3.40 -15.98
CA ALA A 80 5.00 3.09 -15.09
C ALA A 80 5.16 3.94 -13.81
N TYR A 81 4.35 4.97 -13.66
CA TYR A 81 4.49 5.96 -12.60
C TYR A 81 3.28 6.00 -11.68
N VAL A 82 3.54 5.99 -10.39
CA VAL A 82 2.53 6.23 -9.35
C VAL A 82 2.68 7.68 -8.87
N PRO A 83 1.77 8.59 -9.24
CA PRO A 83 1.87 10.00 -8.85
C PRO A 83 1.60 10.18 -7.35
N PRO A 84 2.00 11.33 -6.76
CA PRO A 84 1.69 11.64 -5.38
C PRO A 84 0.17 11.61 -5.11
N HIS A 85 -0.22 10.81 -4.14
CA HIS A 85 -1.62 10.70 -3.74
C HIS A 85 -2.09 11.95 -3.00
N ARG A 86 -3.36 12.31 -3.17
CA ARG A 86 -4.01 13.43 -2.48
C ARG A 86 -5.42 13.03 -2.06
N ALA A 87 -5.90 13.59 -0.97
CA ALA A 87 -7.31 13.46 -0.63
C ALA A 87 -8.19 14.08 -1.73
N PRO A 88 -9.36 13.49 -2.05
CA PRO A 88 -10.30 14.05 -3.03
C PRO A 88 -10.66 15.50 -2.75
N ALA A 89 -10.96 16.27 -3.82
CA ALA A 89 -11.28 17.69 -3.69
C ALA A 89 -12.44 17.93 -2.73
N VAL A 90 -13.53 17.17 -2.87
CA VAL A 90 -14.73 17.27 -2.02
C VAL A 90 -14.39 17.11 -0.52
N VAL A 91 -13.44 16.26 -0.15
CA VAL A 91 -13.05 16.03 1.25
C VAL A 91 -12.25 17.23 1.78
N ARG A 92 -11.40 17.82 0.93
CA ARG A 92 -10.65 19.03 1.28
C ARG A 92 -11.57 20.25 1.42
N GLU A 93 -12.49 20.43 0.49
CA GLU A 93 -13.49 21.51 0.48
C GLU A 93 -14.44 21.43 1.68
N ALA A 94 -14.77 20.21 2.13
CA ALA A 94 -15.53 19.98 3.36
C ALA A 94 -14.75 20.28 4.66
N GLY A 95 -13.48 20.70 4.58
CA GLY A 95 -12.65 21.01 5.76
C GLY A 95 -12.31 19.82 6.64
N LEU A 96 -12.34 18.61 6.08
CA LEU A 96 -12.07 17.37 6.82
C LEU A 96 -10.58 17.02 6.90
N VAL A 97 -9.75 17.55 5.98
CA VAL A 97 -8.32 17.25 5.97
C VAL A 97 -7.54 18.12 6.96
N ALA A 98 -6.47 17.57 7.51
CA ALA A 98 -5.48 18.30 8.30
C ALA A 98 -4.34 18.83 7.41
N GLU A 99 -3.34 19.49 8.02
CA GLU A 99 -2.11 19.96 7.33
C GLU A 99 -1.35 18.84 6.62
N SER A 100 -1.48 17.61 7.11
CA SER A 100 -0.94 16.40 6.44
C SER A 100 -1.55 16.13 5.06
N GLY A 101 -2.65 16.81 4.70
CA GLY A 101 -3.42 16.57 3.48
C GLY A 101 -4.37 15.37 3.56
N TRP A 102 -4.51 14.73 4.73
CA TRP A 102 -5.36 13.57 4.97
C TRP A 102 -6.35 13.82 6.11
N VAL A 103 -7.41 13.01 6.17
CA VAL A 103 -8.43 13.11 7.22
C VAL A 103 -7.91 12.45 8.51
N PRO A 104 -7.72 13.20 9.60
CA PRO A 104 -7.39 12.61 10.88
C PRO A 104 -8.63 11.93 11.49
N VAL A 105 -8.42 10.73 12.02
CA VAL A 105 -9.46 9.93 12.66
C VAL A 105 -8.94 9.30 13.95
N ASP A 106 -9.84 8.95 14.86
CA ASP A 106 -9.50 7.99 15.91
C ASP A 106 -9.09 6.66 15.26
N ARG A 107 -7.93 6.15 15.62
CA ARG A 107 -7.32 4.99 14.94
C ARG A 107 -8.11 3.69 15.10
N ASN A 108 -8.98 3.60 16.11
CA ASN A 108 -9.75 2.41 16.43
C ASN A 108 -11.22 2.52 15.96
N THR A 109 -11.85 3.69 16.12
CA THR A 109 -13.25 3.90 15.76
C THR A 109 -13.45 4.49 14.36
N LEU A 110 -12.40 5.08 13.78
CA LEU A 110 -12.39 5.78 12.49
C LEU A 110 -13.26 7.04 12.48
N GLU A 111 -13.72 7.51 13.62
CA GLU A 111 -14.48 8.74 13.75
C GLU A 111 -13.55 9.95 13.58
N THR A 112 -14.02 10.97 12.88
CA THR A 112 -13.32 12.25 12.71
C THR A 112 -13.52 13.13 13.95
N LYS A 113 -12.98 14.35 13.93
CA LYS A 113 -13.28 15.36 14.94
C LYS A 113 -14.76 15.80 15.00
N PHE A 114 -15.56 15.45 13.98
CA PHE A 114 -16.98 15.75 13.93
C PHE A 114 -17.77 14.51 14.36
N PRO A 115 -18.59 14.59 15.42
CA PRO A 115 -19.38 13.45 15.89
C PRO A 115 -20.28 12.85 14.81
N GLY A 116 -20.26 11.52 14.67
CA GLY A 116 -21.04 10.81 13.67
C GLY A 116 -20.48 10.86 12.24
N VAL A 117 -19.32 11.52 12.04
CA VAL A 117 -18.64 11.59 10.74
C VAL A 117 -17.40 10.69 10.78
N TYR A 118 -17.37 9.70 9.90
CA TYR A 118 -16.30 8.71 9.81
C TYR A 118 -15.52 8.85 8.52
N ALA A 119 -14.24 8.49 8.54
CA ALA A 119 -13.44 8.36 7.34
C ALA A 119 -12.65 7.04 7.38
N ILE A 120 -12.56 6.35 6.25
CA ILE A 120 -11.93 5.04 6.11
C ILE A 120 -11.05 4.97 4.87
N GLY A 121 -10.14 4.01 4.86
CA GLY A 121 -9.27 3.74 3.71
C GLY A 121 -8.25 4.84 3.43
N ASP A 122 -7.91 4.97 2.17
CA ASP A 122 -6.77 5.79 1.72
C ASP A 122 -6.89 7.28 2.00
N VAL A 123 -8.10 7.77 2.27
CA VAL A 123 -8.32 9.18 2.62
C VAL A 123 -7.86 9.51 4.03
N THR A 124 -7.68 8.51 4.89
CA THR A 124 -7.32 8.70 6.31
C THR A 124 -5.82 8.94 6.51
N GLY A 125 -5.49 9.71 7.53
CA GLY A 125 -4.13 9.89 8.05
C GLY A 125 -4.02 9.29 9.45
N ILE A 126 -3.61 8.03 9.55
CA ILE A 126 -3.45 7.32 10.84
C ILE A 126 -1.96 7.18 11.15
N PRO A 127 -1.40 7.97 12.08
CA PRO A 127 0.01 7.86 12.44
C PRO A 127 0.28 6.59 13.26
N LEU A 128 1.39 5.92 12.96
CA LEU A 128 1.92 4.82 13.74
C LEU A 128 3.00 5.33 14.70
N LYS A 129 3.25 4.58 15.77
CA LYS A 129 4.23 4.95 16.80
C LYS A 129 5.65 5.15 16.25
N MET A 130 5.99 4.44 15.19
CA MET A 130 7.28 4.55 14.51
C MET A 130 7.45 5.82 13.66
N GLY A 131 6.49 6.77 13.68
CA GLY A 131 6.56 8.02 12.92
C GLY A 131 6.14 7.94 11.44
N LYS A 132 5.68 6.77 10.97
CA LYS A 132 5.11 6.60 9.61
C LYS A 132 3.59 6.44 9.68
N PRO A 133 2.84 6.78 8.63
CA PRO A 133 1.41 6.50 8.59
C PRO A 133 1.11 5.02 8.33
N LEU A 134 -0.09 4.59 8.74
CA LEU A 134 -0.63 3.29 8.32
C LEU A 134 -0.64 3.24 6.78
N PRO A 135 -0.16 2.14 6.16
CA PRO A 135 -0.18 2.02 4.71
C PRO A 135 -1.58 2.15 4.12
N LYS A 136 -1.68 2.79 2.98
CA LYS A 136 -2.91 2.90 2.22
C LYS A 136 -3.11 1.62 1.42
N ALA A 137 -4.02 0.75 1.91
CA ALA A 137 -4.27 -0.55 1.30
C ALA A 137 -5.73 -0.98 1.47
N GLY A 138 -6.27 -1.62 0.43
CA GLY A 138 -7.66 -2.06 0.39
C GLY A 138 -8.06 -2.98 1.55
N VAL A 139 -7.15 -3.81 2.06
CA VAL A 139 -7.42 -4.64 3.23
C VAL A 139 -7.76 -3.81 4.47
N PHE A 140 -7.05 -2.70 4.71
CA PHE A 140 -7.38 -1.82 5.83
C PHE A 140 -8.70 -1.11 5.59
N ALA A 141 -8.92 -0.59 4.38
CA ALA A 141 -10.17 0.08 4.03
C ALA A 141 -11.39 -0.82 4.27
N HIS A 142 -11.29 -2.11 3.91
CA HIS A 142 -12.35 -3.08 4.13
C HIS A 142 -12.61 -3.35 5.62
N LEU A 143 -11.58 -3.66 6.39
CA LEU A 143 -11.71 -3.93 7.83
C LEU A 143 -12.18 -2.70 8.60
N GLN A 144 -11.76 -1.52 8.19
CA GLN A 144 -12.26 -0.25 8.73
C GLN A 144 -13.74 -0.04 8.42
N ALA A 145 -14.18 -0.38 7.19
CA ALA A 145 -15.59 -0.29 6.80
C ALA A 145 -16.48 -1.21 7.64
N GLU A 146 -16.04 -2.43 7.94
CA GLU A 146 -16.77 -3.35 8.82
C GLU A 146 -16.94 -2.77 10.23
N VAL A 147 -15.88 -2.17 10.80
CA VAL A 147 -15.92 -1.53 12.11
C VAL A 147 -16.89 -0.33 12.10
N VAL A 148 -16.80 0.52 11.11
CA VAL A 148 -17.66 1.72 11.01
C VAL A 148 -19.12 1.32 10.80
N ALA A 149 -19.41 0.38 9.89
CA ALA A 149 -20.77 -0.10 9.67
C ALA A 149 -21.41 -0.69 10.94
N HIS A 150 -20.62 -1.49 11.69
CA HIS A 150 -21.07 -2.04 12.96
C HIS A 150 -21.35 -0.93 13.99
N ASN A 151 -20.48 0.05 14.12
CA ASN A 151 -20.64 1.14 15.08
C ASN A 151 -21.80 2.07 14.73
N ILE A 152 -22.04 2.33 13.46
CA ILE A 152 -23.23 3.09 13.00
C ILE A 152 -24.52 2.30 13.30
N ALA A 153 -24.55 1.01 12.96
CA ALA A 153 -25.70 0.17 13.27
C ALA A 153 -26.00 0.13 14.79
N ARG A 154 -24.96 0.04 15.61
CA ARG A 154 -25.06 0.14 17.07
C ARG A 154 -25.62 1.48 17.53
N ALA A 155 -25.13 2.59 16.99
CA ALA A 155 -25.60 3.93 17.35
C ALA A 155 -27.09 4.10 17.04
N VAL A 156 -27.57 3.54 15.91
CA VAL A 156 -28.99 3.60 15.51
C VAL A 156 -29.88 2.67 16.33
N THR A 157 -29.41 1.46 16.64
CA THR A 157 -30.24 0.43 17.26
C THR A 157 -30.09 0.34 18.78
N GLY A 158 -29.05 0.92 19.35
CA GLY A 158 -28.69 0.78 20.76
C GLY A 158 -28.20 -0.63 21.16
N LYS A 159 -27.94 -1.53 20.19
CA LYS A 159 -27.62 -2.95 20.44
C LYS A 159 -26.15 -3.25 20.08
N GLY A 160 -25.56 -4.21 20.81
CA GLY A 160 -24.18 -4.71 20.56
C GLY A 160 -23.11 -3.93 21.29
N ALA A 161 -21.89 -4.50 21.31
CA ALA A 161 -20.68 -3.84 21.85
C ALA A 161 -20.01 -2.97 20.77
N PRO A 162 -19.26 -1.93 21.12
CA PRO A 162 -18.51 -1.15 20.11
C PRO A 162 -17.41 -2.01 19.46
N ALA A 163 -17.31 -1.94 18.15
CA ALA A 163 -16.22 -2.54 17.38
C ALA A 163 -15.01 -1.60 17.30
N ARG A 164 -13.81 -2.18 17.16
CA ARG A 164 -12.55 -1.45 17.08
C ARG A 164 -11.70 -2.02 15.95
N PHE A 165 -11.07 -1.15 15.18
CA PHE A 165 -10.03 -1.55 14.24
C PHE A 165 -8.70 -1.66 15.01
N GLU A 166 -8.07 -2.83 14.97
CA GLU A 166 -6.88 -3.15 15.76
C GLU A 166 -5.59 -3.17 14.93
N GLY A 167 -5.63 -2.63 13.69
CA GLY A 167 -4.44 -2.49 12.85
C GLY A 167 -3.94 -3.80 12.22
N TYR A 168 -4.72 -4.86 12.23
CA TYR A 168 -4.37 -6.09 11.52
C TYR A 168 -4.54 -5.92 10.01
N GLY A 169 -3.63 -6.54 9.27
CA GLY A 169 -3.69 -6.57 7.81
C GLY A 169 -2.87 -7.69 7.22
N GLU A 170 -3.24 -8.06 6.00
CA GLU A 170 -2.54 -9.09 5.23
C GLU A 170 -2.50 -8.70 3.75
N CYS A 171 -1.46 -9.14 3.04
CA CYS A 171 -1.29 -8.82 1.64
C CYS A 171 -0.50 -9.91 0.92
N PHE A 172 -0.86 -10.13 -0.35
CA PHE A 172 -0.07 -10.95 -1.26
C PHE A 172 0.89 -10.07 -2.05
N ILE A 173 2.11 -10.58 -2.26
CA ILE A 173 3.15 -9.93 -3.08
C ILE A 173 3.42 -10.84 -4.28
N GLU A 174 2.75 -10.58 -5.40
CA GLU A 174 2.94 -11.32 -6.64
C GLU A 174 4.36 -11.12 -7.19
N THR A 175 5.05 -12.25 -7.43
CA THR A 175 6.44 -12.23 -7.91
C THR A 175 6.60 -12.70 -9.35
N GLY A 176 5.51 -13.08 -10.02
CA GLY A 176 5.52 -13.79 -11.30
C GLY A 176 5.74 -15.29 -11.12
N ASP A 177 5.78 -16.02 -12.23
CA ASP A 177 6.00 -17.48 -12.26
C ASP A 177 4.96 -18.29 -11.45
N GLY A 178 3.73 -17.79 -11.33
CA GLY A 178 2.68 -18.39 -10.51
C GLY A 178 3.02 -18.43 -9.02
N ARG A 179 3.83 -17.49 -8.53
CA ARG A 179 4.27 -17.41 -7.14
C ARG A 179 3.93 -16.07 -6.51
N ALA A 180 3.56 -16.10 -5.25
CA ALA A 180 3.38 -14.91 -4.44
C ALA A 180 4.02 -15.08 -3.06
N GLY A 181 4.53 -14.02 -2.47
CA GLY A 181 4.78 -13.88 -1.05
C GLY A 181 3.48 -13.57 -0.32
N PHE A 182 3.43 -13.83 0.99
CA PHE A 182 2.29 -13.48 1.82
C PHE A 182 2.77 -12.83 3.11
N GLY A 183 2.34 -11.59 3.35
CA GLY A 183 2.64 -10.82 4.54
C GLY A 183 1.40 -10.61 5.38
N LYS A 184 1.50 -10.80 6.70
CA LYS A 184 0.42 -10.48 7.63
C LYS A 184 0.96 -10.04 8.99
N GLY A 185 0.20 -9.24 9.69
CA GLY A 185 0.54 -8.88 11.06
C GLY A 185 -0.24 -7.68 11.59
N ASN A 186 0.20 -7.22 12.74
CA ASN A 186 -0.38 -6.08 13.42
C ASN A 186 0.47 -4.82 13.17
N PHE A 187 -0.10 -3.85 12.45
CA PHE A 187 0.54 -2.57 12.16
C PHE A 187 0.47 -1.60 13.35
N TYR A 188 -0.45 -1.83 14.31
CA TYR A 188 -0.55 -1.03 15.53
C TYR A 188 0.35 -1.52 16.65
N ALA A 189 1.07 -2.64 16.46
CA ALA A 189 2.03 -3.11 17.42
C ALA A 189 3.11 -2.05 17.71
N GLU A 190 3.50 -1.93 18.96
CA GLU A 190 4.46 -0.94 19.43
C GLU A 190 5.71 -1.63 19.99
N PRO A 191 6.88 -1.04 19.83
CA PRO A 191 7.19 0.26 19.21
C PRO A 191 7.16 0.26 17.67
N THR A 192 7.10 -0.91 17.02
CA THR A 192 7.10 -1.08 15.57
C THR A 192 6.10 -2.15 15.16
N PRO A 193 5.51 -2.06 13.94
CA PRO A 193 4.66 -3.09 13.38
C PRO A 193 5.29 -4.50 13.45
N GLN A 194 4.46 -5.49 13.77
CA GLN A 194 4.86 -6.89 13.84
C GLN A 194 4.30 -7.62 12.61
N ILE A 195 5.12 -7.69 11.57
CA ILE A 195 4.73 -8.25 10.28
C ILE A 195 5.57 -9.49 9.99
N ALA A 196 4.89 -10.61 9.72
CA ALA A 196 5.51 -11.84 9.25
C ALA A 196 5.37 -11.96 7.74
N LEU A 197 6.49 -12.10 7.03
CA LEU A 197 6.53 -12.34 5.60
C LEU A 197 6.86 -13.81 5.33
N LYS A 198 6.01 -14.47 4.56
CA LYS A 198 6.25 -15.84 4.06
C LYS A 198 6.89 -15.78 2.68
N SER A 199 7.87 -16.66 2.46
CA SER A 199 8.57 -16.78 1.17
C SER A 199 7.62 -17.04 0.02
N ALA A 200 7.98 -16.54 -1.16
CA ALA A 200 7.17 -16.68 -2.37
C ALA A 200 7.00 -18.16 -2.76
N GLY A 201 5.76 -18.56 -2.99
CA GLY A 201 5.39 -19.92 -3.36
C GLY A 201 4.07 -20.03 -4.10
N TYR A 202 3.84 -21.16 -4.78
CA TYR A 202 2.61 -21.44 -5.53
C TYR A 202 1.35 -21.38 -4.68
N ARG A 203 1.42 -21.89 -3.44
CA ARG A 203 0.28 -21.89 -2.51
C ARG A 203 -0.29 -20.49 -2.26
N TRP A 204 0.59 -19.50 -2.17
CA TRP A 204 0.17 -18.11 -1.93
C TRP A 204 -0.41 -17.46 -3.17
N HIS A 205 0.10 -17.80 -4.35
CA HIS A 205 -0.50 -17.39 -5.61
C HIS A 205 -1.90 -17.98 -5.77
N ILE A 206 -2.08 -19.28 -5.54
CA ILE A 206 -3.40 -19.94 -5.55
C ILE A 206 -4.32 -19.29 -4.51
N GLY A 207 -3.82 -19.05 -3.29
CA GLY A 207 -4.57 -18.35 -2.25
C GLY A 207 -5.03 -16.95 -2.69
N LYS A 208 -4.15 -16.19 -3.36
CA LYS A 208 -4.49 -14.87 -3.92
C LYS A 208 -5.56 -14.96 -4.99
N VAL A 209 -5.45 -15.92 -5.93
CA VAL A 209 -6.46 -16.12 -6.98
C VAL A 209 -7.82 -16.53 -6.39
N PHE A 210 -7.81 -17.40 -5.39
CA PHE A 210 -9.04 -17.78 -4.67
C PHE A 210 -9.66 -16.59 -3.93
N PHE A 211 -8.84 -15.82 -3.20
CA PHE A 211 -9.28 -14.60 -2.53
C PHE A 211 -9.94 -13.63 -3.53
N GLU A 212 -9.29 -13.34 -4.65
CA GLU A 212 -9.79 -12.41 -5.67
C GLU A 212 -11.14 -12.85 -6.24
N LYS A 213 -11.28 -14.13 -6.62
CA LYS A 213 -12.54 -14.67 -7.15
C LYS A 213 -13.66 -14.66 -6.10
N THR A 214 -13.34 -15.00 -4.85
CA THR A 214 -14.31 -15.00 -3.76
C THR A 214 -14.75 -13.58 -3.41
N TRP A 215 -13.80 -12.65 -3.40
CA TRP A 215 -14.04 -11.24 -3.15
C TRP A 215 -14.99 -10.65 -4.19
N LEU A 216 -14.66 -10.79 -5.47
CA LEU A 216 -15.50 -10.30 -6.57
C LEU A 216 -16.91 -10.89 -6.50
N ARG A 217 -17.03 -12.20 -6.28
CA ARG A 217 -18.34 -12.88 -6.19
C ARG A 217 -19.17 -12.46 -4.99
N ARG A 218 -18.53 -12.07 -3.88
CA ARG A 218 -19.21 -11.71 -2.62
C ARG A 218 -19.70 -10.26 -2.61
N TRP A 219 -18.96 -9.37 -3.25
CA TRP A 219 -19.16 -7.93 -3.09
C TRP A 219 -19.60 -7.21 -4.37
N PHE A 220 -19.52 -7.88 -5.51
CA PHE A 220 -19.93 -7.38 -6.84
C PHE A 220 -20.69 -8.46 -7.63
#